data_330aca02494372082ed0c17dda439365
#
_entry.id   330aca02494372082ed0c17dda439365
#
_cell.length_a   1.000
_cell.length_b   1.000
_cell.length_c   1.000
_cell.angle_alpha   90.00
_cell.angle_beta   90.00
_cell.angle_gamma   90.00
#
_symmetry.space_group_name_H-M   'P 1'
#
loop_
_entity.id
_entity.type
_entity.pdbx_description
1 polymer ?
#
loop_
_entity_poly.entity_id
_entity_poly.type
_entity_poly.pdbx_seq_one_letter_code
_entity_poly.pdbx_strand_id
1 'polypeptide(L)'
;NQEMKKATGAFVQWTQEHKVKFILSEQKVYSKLHNYAGTLDFTAEIDGYLVMGDVKTSSGIYDEMFLQTAAYQFARQEEFKDESYDANLIVRCGKDGVLEIAQSEKYAKNLTAFLGALAIYRRQQELRDRKFATLLEVKQ
;
A
#
# COMPACT_ATOMS: atom_id res chain seq x y z
N ASN A 1 12.99 19.67 -6.04
CA ASN A 1 12.17 20.31 -7.08
C ASN A 1 11.18 21.25 -6.40
N GLN A 2 11.03 22.46 -6.94
CA GLN A 2 10.17 23.51 -6.37
C GLN A 2 8.70 23.08 -6.32
N GLU A 3 8.23 22.40 -7.34
CA GLU A 3 6.84 21.96 -7.41
C GLU A 3 6.57 20.86 -6.37
N MET A 4 7.50 19.96 -6.17
CA MET A 4 7.36 18.91 -5.15
C MET A 4 7.33 19.50 -3.74
N LYS A 5 8.15 20.53 -3.47
CA LYS A 5 8.14 21.27 -2.19
C LYS A 5 6.79 21.95 -1.97
N LYS A 6 6.19 22.50 -3.03
CA LYS A 6 4.86 23.11 -2.97
C LYS A 6 3.80 22.10 -2.57
N ALA A 7 3.80 20.91 -3.18
CA ALA A 7 2.87 19.85 -2.85
C ALA A 7 3.08 19.35 -1.41
N THR A 8 4.33 19.21 -0.97
CA THR A 8 4.65 18.80 0.40
C THR A 8 4.18 19.85 1.40
N GLY A 9 4.39 21.14 1.10
CA GLY A 9 3.87 22.24 1.93
C GLY A 9 2.36 22.22 2.05
N ALA A 10 1.67 21.94 0.94
CA ALA A 10 0.21 21.80 0.93
C ALA A 10 -0.23 20.61 1.81
N PHE A 11 0.50 19.52 1.79
CA PHE A 11 0.22 18.38 2.66
C PHE A 11 0.39 18.73 4.13
N VAL A 12 1.48 19.40 4.48
CA VAL A 12 1.71 19.86 5.87
C VAL A 12 0.56 20.76 6.33
N GLN A 13 0.12 21.69 5.49
CA GLN A 13 -1.02 22.55 5.81
C GLN A 13 -2.30 21.72 6.00
N TRP A 14 -2.54 20.76 5.11
CA TRP A 14 -3.69 19.88 5.20
C TRP A 14 -3.71 19.11 6.53
N THR A 15 -2.54 18.59 6.97
CA THR A 15 -2.43 17.86 8.25
C THR A 15 -2.75 18.76 9.44
N GLN A 16 -2.39 20.04 9.38
CA GLN A 16 -2.68 21.02 10.44
C GLN A 16 -4.17 21.34 10.46
N GLU A 17 -4.78 21.57 9.31
CA GLU A 17 -6.21 21.89 9.19
C GLU A 17 -7.09 20.74 9.69
N HIS A 18 -6.72 19.51 9.40
CA HIS A 18 -7.46 18.32 9.80
C HIS A 18 -7.00 17.73 11.14
N LYS A 19 -6.09 18.41 11.82
CA LYS A 19 -5.55 17.97 13.13
C LYS A 19 -5.11 16.53 13.13
N VAL A 20 -4.35 16.16 12.12
CA VAL A 20 -3.85 14.80 11.93
C VAL A 20 -2.86 14.46 13.04
N LYS A 21 -3.10 13.34 13.71
CA LYS A 21 -2.17 12.79 14.71
C LYS A 21 -1.45 11.59 14.09
N PHE A 22 -0.19 11.75 13.73
CA PHE A 22 0.63 10.64 13.24
C PHE A 22 0.95 9.69 14.40
N ILE A 23 0.78 8.40 14.19
CA ILE A 23 1.00 7.36 15.18
C ILE A 23 2.27 6.57 14.86
N LEU A 24 2.34 6.04 13.64
CA LEU A 24 3.50 5.27 13.15
C LEU A 24 4.02 5.92 11.88
N SER A 25 5.32 5.75 11.64
CA SER A 25 5.99 6.22 10.46
C SER A 25 7.02 5.18 10.02
N GLU A 26 7.02 4.83 8.74
CA GLU A 26 8.00 3.92 8.13
C GLU A 26 8.15 2.61 8.89
N GLN A 27 7.05 1.92 9.15
CA GLN A 27 7.04 0.65 9.85
C GLN A 27 7.11 -0.52 8.89
N LYS A 28 8.03 -1.43 9.14
CA LYS A 28 8.10 -2.68 8.40
C LYS A 28 6.94 -3.57 8.80
N VAL A 29 6.36 -4.25 7.82
CA VAL A 29 5.28 -5.20 8.01
C VAL A 29 5.63 -6.50 7.29
N TYR A 30 5.13 -7.60 7.83
CA TYR A 30 5.34 -8.93 7.27
C TYR A 30 4.10 -9.78 7.49
N SER A 31 3.63 -10.41 6.42
CA SER A 31 2.56 -11.41 6.52
C SER A 31 3.15 -12.80 6.51
N LYS A 32 3.03 -13.51 7.62
CA LYS A 32 3.44 -14.91 7.70
C LYS A 32 2.51 -15.79 6.89
N LEU A 33 1.22 -15.50 6.93
CA LEU A 33 0.20 -16.29 6.24
C LEU A 33 0.43 -16.30 4.73
N HIS A 34 0.73 -15.14 4.16
CA HIS A 34 0.88 -15.00 2.71
C HIS A 34 2.32 -14.80 2.24
N ASN A 35 3.26 -14.73 3.19
CA ASN A 35 4.69 -14.64 2.94
C ASN A 35 5.07 -13.46 2.04
N TYR A 36 4.68 -12.26 2.45
CA TYR A 36 5.13 -11.01 1.83
C TYR A 36 5.54 -10.01 2.90
N ALA A 37 6.34 -9.04 2.50
CA ALA A 37 6.82 -7.99 3.39
C ALA A 37 6.69 -6.63 2.70
N GLY A 38 6.71 -5.58 3.49
CA GLY A 38 6.70 -4.22 2.99
C GLY A 38 7.01 -3.23 4.09
N THR A 39 6.87 -1.96 3.76
CA THR A 39 7.03 -0.86 4.70
C THR A 39 5.85 0.09 4.52
N LEU A 40 5.02 0.20 5.54
CA LEU A 40 3.95 1.20 5.53
C LEU A 40 4.55 2.58 5.76
N ASP A 41 3.98 3.60 5.13
CA ASP A 41 4.51 4.96 5.28
C ASP A 41 4.06 5.58 6.58
N PHE A 42 2.77 5.55 6.89
CA PHE A 42 2.29 6.09 8.16
C PHE A 42 0.94 5.51 8.55
N THR A 43 0.66 5.58 9.85
CA THR A 43 -0.70 5.48 10.38
C THR A 43 -0.99 6.76 11.14
N ALA A 44 -2.25 7.16 11.16
CA ALA A 44 -2.65 8.40 11.80
C ALA A 44 -4.10 8.34 12.28
N GLU A 45 -4.41 9.19 13.25
CA GLU A 45 -5.78 9.47 13.65
C GLU A 45 -6.22 10.78 13.01
N ILE A 46 -7.33 10.75 12.29
CA ILE A 46 -7.92 11.91 11.62
C ILE A 46 -9.40 11.93 11.96
N ASP A 47 -9.86 12.99 12.65
CA ASP A 47 -11.25 13.15 13.02
C ASP A 47 -11.81 11.94 13.79
N GLY A 48 -11.00 11.31 14.62
CA GLY A 48 -11.38 10.13 15.38
C GLY A 48 -11.28 8.80 14.64
N TYR A 49 -10.90 8.82 13.37
CA TYR A 49 -10.71 7.62 12.57
C TYR A 49 -9.24 7.23 12.50
N LEU A 50 -8.98 5.93 12.60
CA LEU A 50 -7.63 5.41 12.41
C LEU A 50 -7.43 5.06 10.94
N VAL A 51 -6.41 5.66 10.33
CA VAL A 51 -6.13 5.47 8.91
C VAL A 51 -4.70 4.97 8.69
N MET A 52 -4.52 4.20 7.63
CA MET A 52 -3.21 3.80 7.15
C MET A 52 -2.97 4.48 5.81
N GLY A 53 -1.87 5.21 5.71
CA GLY A 53 -1.58 6.05 4.56
C GLY A 53 -0.29 5.68 3.85
N ASP A 54 -0.26 6.05 2.59
CA ASP A 54 0.88 5.85 1.71
C ASP A 54 1.13 7.14 0.92
N VAL A 55 2.39 7.58 0.87
CA VAL A 55 2.79 8.82 0.20
C VAL A 55 3.41 8.47 -1.15
N LYS A 56 2.93 9.12 -2.20
CA LYS A 56 3.39 8.89 -3.57
C LYS A 56 3.82 10.20 -4.21
N THR A 57 4.80 10.10 -5.10
CA THR A 57 5.28 11.23 -5.92
C THR A 57 4.99 11.02 -7.41
N SER A 58 4.23 9.99 -7.74
CA SER A 58 3.87 9.61 -9.10
C SER A 58 3.00 10.66 -9.80
N SER A 59 2.78 10.47 -11.10
CA SER A 59 2.00 11.39 -11.93
C SER A 59 0.50 11.38 -11.61
N GLY A 60 0.02 10.37 -10.88
CA GLY A 60 -1.37 10.24 -10.49
C GLY A 60 -1.54 9.23 -9.37
N ILE A 61 -2.78 9.09 -8.92
CA ILE A 61 -3.17 8.05 -7.98
C ILE A 61 -3.74 6.89 -8.79
N TYR A 62 -3.16 5.71 -8.62
CA TYR A 62 -3.52 4.51 -9.38
C TYR A 62 -4.15 3.47 -8.46
N ASP A 63 -5.02 2.65 -9.00
CA ASP A 63 -5.81 1.68 -8.24
C ASP A 63 -4.95 0.70 -7.45
N GLU A 64 -3.83 0.25 -8.02
CA GLU A 64 -2.93 -0.69 -7.35
C GLU A 64 -2.30 -0.15 -6.07
N MET A 65 -2.29 1.17 -5.88
CA MET A 65 -1.80 1.78 -4.65
C MET A 65 -2.68 1.42 -3.46
N PHE A 66 -3.99 1.31 -3.67
CA PHE A 66 -4.92 0.86 -2.62
C PHE A 66 -4.77 -0.62 -2.32
N LEU A 67 -4.44 -1.42 -3.33
CA LEU A 67 -4.16 -2.84 -3.14
C LEU A 67 -2.92 -3.02 -2.27
N GLN A 68 -1.87 -2.26 -2.53
CA GLN A 68 -0.64 -2.28 -1.75
C GLN A 68 -0.88 -1.88 -0.29
N THR A 69 -1.64 -0.81 -0.08
CA THR A 69 -1.93 -0.33 1.28
C THR A 69 -2.79 -1.35 2.04
N ALA A 70 -3.73 -1.99 1.37
CA ALA A 70 -4.52 -3.07 1.97
C ALA A 70 -3.63 -4.26 2.38
N ALA A 71 -2.64 -4.59 1.56
CA ALA A 71 -1.67 -5.63 1.89
C ALA A 71 -0.87 -5.28 3.15
N TYR A 72 -0.45 -4.03 3.29
CA TYR A 72 0.26 -3.56 4.48
C TYR A 72 -0.64 -3.59 5.72
N GLN A 73 -1.89 -3.20 5.57
CA GLN A 73 -2.86 -3.27 6.66
C GLN A 73 -3.05 -4.71 7.14
N PHE A 74 -3.22 -5.65 6.24
CA PHE A 74 -3.36 -7.05 6.60
C PHE A 74 -2.14 -7.56 7.36
N ALA A 75 -0.94 -7.30 6.87
CA ALA A 75 0.29 -7.70 7.51
C ALA A 75 0.43 -7.08 8.91
N ARG A 76 0.06 -5.80 9.05
CA ARG A 76 0.09 -5.12 10.34
C ARG A 76 -0.90 -5.73 11.33
N GLN A 77 -2.12 -5.98 10.89
CA GLN A 77 -3.18 -6.56 11.74
C GLN A 77 -2.95 -8.03 12.05
N GLU A 78 -2.19 -8.74 11.22
CA GLU A 78 -1.80 -10.12 11.51
C GLU A 78 -0.94 -10.18 12.76
N GLU A 79 -0.04 -9.22 12.95
CA GLU A 79 0.84 -9.11 14.11
C GLU A 79 0.15 -8.41 15.28
N PHE A 80 -0.58 -7.33 15.01
CA PHE A 80 -1.26 -6.50 16.01
C PHE A 80 -2.77 -6.60 15.83
N LYS A 81 -3.35 -7.64 16.37
CA LYS A 81 -4.75 -8.04 16.13
C LYS A 81 -5.78 -7.05 16.68
N ASP A 82 -5.39 -6.22 17.65
CA ASP A 82 -6.27 -5.23 18.25
C ASP A 82 -6.37 -3.94 17.44
N GLU A 83 -5.49 -3.76 16.45
CA GLU A 83 -5.56 -2.60 15.57
C GLU A 83 -6.64 -2.79 14.51
N SER A 84 -7.47 -1.77 14.33
CA SER A 84 -8.53 -1.76 13.32
C SER A 84 -8.49 -0.43 12.59
N TYR A 85 -8.39 -0.47 11.27
CA TYR A 85 -8.26 0.73 10.43
C TYR A 85 -9.58 1.00 9.72
N ASP A 86 -9.97 2.28 9.74
CA ASP A 86 -11.24 2.72 9.15
C ASP A 86 -11.11 3.01 7.66
N ALA A 87 -9.92 3.42 7.21
CA ALA A 87 -9.69 3.76 5.82
C ALA A 87 -8.21 3.66 5.46
N ASN A 88 -7.95 3.50 4.16
CA ASN A 88 -6.63 3.65 3.58
C ASN A 88 -6.57 4.98 2.83
N LEU A 89 -5.48 5.73 3.01
CA LEU A 89 -5.24 7.00 2.32
C LEU A 89 -4.07 6.87 1.37
N ILE A 90 -4.23 7.44 0.18
CA ILE A 90 -3.10 7.68 -0.72
C ILE A 90 -2.91 9.19 -0.79
N VAL A 91 -1.71 9.65 -0.43
CA VAL A 91 -1.32 11.06 -0.46
C VAL A 91 -0.33 11.22 -1.59
N ARG A 92 -0.72 11.93 -2.64
CA ARG A 92 0.18 12.23 -3.74
C ARG A 92 0.72 13.64 -3.62
N CYS A 93 2.02 13.74 -3.34
CA CYS A 93 2.76 15.00 -3.39
C CYS A 93 3.47 15.06 -4.74
N GLY A 94 2.76 15.50 -5.75
CA GLY A 94 3.21 15.41 -7.14
C GLY A 94 4.39 16.30 -7.48
N LYS A 95 5.19 15.86 -8.43
CA LYS A 95 6.29 16.65 -9.01
C LYS A 95 5.77 17.84 -9.81
N ASP A 96 4.47 17.83 -10.12
CA ASP A 96 3.72 18.92 -10.74
C ASP A 96 3.24 19.99 -9.75
N GLY A 97 3.53 19.81 -8.46
CA GLY A 97 3.12 20.74 -7.39
C GLY A 97 1.72 20.51 -6.89
N VAL A 98 1.04 19.47 -7.35
CA VAL A 98 -0.35 19.18 -6.98
C VAL A 98 -0.38 18.18 -5.83
N LEU A 99 -1.15 18.52 -4.80
CA LEU A 99 -1.50 17.61 -3.71
C LEU A 99 -2.83 16.93 -4.07
N GLU A 100 -2.84 15.62 -4.07
CA GLU A 100 -4.06 14.84 -4.17
C GLU A 100 -4.14 13.86 -3.01
N ILE A 101 -5.33 13.73 -2.43
CA ILE A 101 -5.59 12.78 -1.35
C ILE A 101 -6.82 11.97 -1.73
N ALA A 102 -6.67 10.66 -1.77
CA ALA A 102 -7.76 9.74 -2.04
C ALA A 102 -7.88 8.73 -0.90
N GLN A 103 -9.08 8.26 -0.66
CA GLN A 103 -9.32 7.26 0.39
C GLN A 103 -10.15 6.10 -0.13
N SER A 104 -10.01 4.96 0.55
CA SER A 104 -10.84 3.79 0.33
C SER A 104 -11.20 3.17 1.66
N GLU A 105 -12.47 2.80 1.83
CA GLU A 105 -12.95 1.98 2.93
C GLU A 105 -13.18 0.52 2.49
N LYS A 106 -12.74 0.17 1.29
CA LYS A 106 -12.96 -1.15 0.69
C LYS A 106 -11.77 -2.09 0.92
N TYR A 107 -11.25 -2.10 2.12
CA TYR A 107 -10.09 -2.89 2.49
C TYR A 107 -10.19 -4.36 2.06
N ALA A 108 -11.31 -5.03 2.39
CA ALA A 108 -11.45 -6.46 2.12
C ALA A 108 -11.40 -6.77 0.62
N LYS A 109 -12.04 -5.93 -0.20
CA LYS A 109 -12.02 -6.08 -1.67
C LYS A 109 -10.65 -5.81 -2.23
N ASN A 110 -9.97 -4.78 -1.73
CA ASN A 110 -8.63 -4.42 -2.17
C ASN A 110 -7.63 -5.52 -1.79
N LEU A 111 -7.75 -6.09 -0.60
CA LEU A 111 -6.90 -7.19 -0.16
C LEU A 111 -7.11 -8.42 -1.05
N THR A 112 -8.35 -8.78 -1.35
CA THR A 112 -8.66 -9.92 -2.23
C THR A 112 -8.00 -9.74 -3.60
N ALA A 113 -8.08 -8.53 -4.17
CA ALA A 113 -7.44 -8.20 -5.44
C ALA A 113 -5.91 -8.29 -5.35
N PHE A 114 -5.32 -7.79 -4.26
CA PHE A 114 -3.88 -7.89 -4.03
C PHE A 114 -3.44 -9.36 -4.00
N LEU A 115 -4.13 -10.19 -3.25
CA LEU A 115 -3.78 -11.61 -3.13
C LEU A 115 -3.90 -12.35 -4.47
N GLY A 116 -4.87 -11.96 -5.29
CA GLY A 116 -4.99 -12.47 -6.65
C GLY A 116 -3.80 -12.07 -7.52
N ALA A 117 -3.40 -10.81 -7.46
CA ALA A 117 -2.23 -10.31 -8.19
C ALA A 117 -0.94 -11.00 -7.71
N LEU A 118 -0.80 -11.20 -6.40
CA LEU A 118 0.35 -11.90 -5.82
C LEU A 118 0.41 -13.36 -6.31
N ALA A 119 -0.73 -14.03 -6.38
CA ALA A 119 -0.81 -15.40 -6.88
C ALA A 119 -0.37 -15.47 -8.35
N ILE A 120 -0.82 -14.54 -9.17
CA ILE A 120 -0.43 -14.46 -10.59
C ILE A 120 1.07 -14.19 -10.70
N TYR A 121 1.58 -13.21 -9.95
CA TYR A 121 3.00 -12.89 -9.96
C TYR A 121 3.86 -14.11 -9.62
N ARG A 122 3.52 -14.82 -8.55
CA ARG A 122 4.26 -16.01 -8.11
C ARG A 122 4.21 -17.13 -9.16
N ARG A 123 3.04 -17.33 -9.76
CA ARG A 123 2.90 -18.32 -10.80
C ARG A 123 3.74 -17.99 -12.02
N GLN A 124 3.79 -16.72 -12.40
CA GLN A 124 4.63 -16.26 -13.50
C GLN A 124 6.11 -16.51 -13.21
N GLN A 125 6.56 -16.29 -11.98
CA GLN A 125 7.95 -16.59 -11.58
C GLN A 125 8.25 -18.09 -11.71
N GLU A 126 7.36 -18.94 -11.22
CA GLU A 126 7.50 -20.40 -11.38
C GLU A 126 7.61 -20.80 -12.83
N LEU A 127 6.78 -20.21 -13.70
CA LEU A 127 6.79 -20.52 -15.12
C LEU A 127 8.06 -20.04 -15.82
N ARG A 128 8.61 -18.89 -15.40
CA ARG A 128 9.88 -18.39 -15.94
C ARG A 128 11.06 -19.27 -15.54
N ASP A 129 11.05 -19.79 -14.33
CA ASP A 129 12.13 -20.61 -13.80
C ASP A 129 12.07 -22.04 -14.31
N ARG A 130 10.97 -22.39 -14.99
CA ARG A 130 10.82 -23.72 -15.56
C ARG A 130 11.80 -23.93 -16.71
N LYS A 131 12.60 -24.98 -16.60
CA LYS A 131 13.45 -25.40 -17.71
C LYS A 131 12.61 -26.07 -18.78
N PHE A 132 12.95 -25.83 -20.03
CA PHE A 132 12.34 -26.57 -21.11
C PHE A 132 12.72 -28.04 -20.99
N ALA A 133 11.72 -28.87 -20.92
CA ALA A 133 11.87 -30.33 -21.00
C ALA A 133 11.32 -30.81 -22.32
N THR A 134 11.98 -31.81 -22.91
CA THR A 134 11.46 -32.47 -24.07
C THR A 134 10.26 -33.32 -23.68
N LEU A 135 9.44 -33.69 -24.66
CA LEU A 135 8.31 -34.61 -24.39
C LEU A 135 8.79 -35.93 -23.80
N LEU A 136 9.98 -36.38 -24.20
CA LEU A 136 10.57 -37.60 -23.67
C LEU A 136 10.90 -37.47 -22.18
N GLU A 137 11.45 -36.32 -21.76
CA GLU A 137 11.75 -36.04 -20.35
C GLU A 137 10.48 -35.96 -19.51
N VAL A 138 9.45 -35.33 -20.05
CA VAL A 138 8.15 -35.18 -19.34
C VAL A 138 7.50 -36.55 -19.11
N LYS A 139 7.66 -37.50 -20.04
CA LYS A 139 7.09 -38.84 -19.92
C LYS A 139 7.84 -39.77 -18.98
N GLN A 140 9.05 -39.40 -18.60
CA GLN A 140 9.85 -40.17 -17.65
C GLN A 140 9.49 -39.82 -16.22
#